data_e6238e665f7fa3bce31fea0a7cd688b7
#
_entry.id   e6238e665f7fa3bce31fea0a7cd688b7
#
_cell.length_a   1.000
_cell.length_b   1.000
_cell.length_c   1.000
_cell.angle_alpha   90.00
_cell.angle_beta   90.00
_cell.angle_gamma   90.00
#
_symmetry.space_group_name_H-M   'P 1'
#
loop_
_entity.id
_entity.type
_entity.pdbx_description
1 polymer ?
#
loop_
_entity_poly.entity_id
_entity_poly.type
_entity_poly.pdbx_seq_one_letter_code
_entity_poly.pdbx_strand_id
1 'polypeptide(L)'
;MDKPLELPANNNVNAFLDRPISKVSKFYISGEIKAPSEYIPWFETIRNSSETDVIVLHINSYGGDLFTAIQFMRVLKEKKAQIVASVEGACMSAATLIFLSA
;
A
#
# COMPACT_ATOMS: atom_id res chain seq x y z
N MET A 1 23.60 -8.82 -1.14
CA MET A 1 23.69 -8.83 -0.50
C MET A 1 23.71 -9.00 -0.28
N ASP A 2 23.33 -8.94 -0.42
CA ASP A 2 23.33 -9.16 0.20
C ASP A 2 23.02 -8.89 0.21
N LYS A 3 22.81 -8.56 -0.42
CA LYS A 3 22.48 -8.31 -0.20
C LYS A 3 21.91 -7.61 -0.79
N PRO A 4 21.45 -7.22 -1.33
CA PRO A 4 20.86 -6.59 -1.59
C PRO A 4 20.37 -5.89 -1.70
N LEU A 5 20.07 -5.28 -2.31
CA LEU A 5 19.70 -4.51 -1.97
C LEU A 5 19.86 -4.58 -1.11
N GLU A 6 20.41 -5.13 -0.77
CA GLU A 6 20.48 -5.46 0.24
C GLU A 6 20.65 -4.99 0.79
N LEU A 7 20.59 -4.34 0.50
CA LEU A 7 20.63 -4.07 1.31
C LEU A 7 20.92 -4.28 2.12
N PRO A 8 21.20 -4.39 2.44
CA PRO A 8 21.64 -4.74 3.21
C PRO A 8 21.43 -5.35 3.73
N ALA A 9 21.44 -5.74 3.50
CA ALA A 9 21.18 -6.29 3.94
C ALA A 9 20.63 -6.57 4.16
N ASN A 10 20.21 -6.33 4.03
CA ASN A 10 19.57 -6.43 4.21
C ASN A 10 18.74 -5.88 3.96
N ASN A 11 18.28 -5.16 3.32
CA ASN A 11 17.60 -4.47 3.16
C ASN A 11 16.71 -4.25 3.30
N ASN A 12 16.69 -2.65 3.68
CA ASN A 12 15.64 -3.32 3.49
C ASN A 12 14.56 -3.17 4.55
N VAL A 13 13.30 -3.59 4.27
CA VAL A 13 12.14 -3.23 5.08
C VAL A 13 12.26 -3.78 6.49
N ASN A 14 12.82 -4.95 6.63
CA ASN A 14 12.97 -5.59 7.93
C ASN A 14 13.82 -4.73 8.87
N ALA A 15 14.97 -4.28 8.37
CA ALA A 15 15.84 -3.42 9.15
C ALA A 15 15.15 -2.07 9.40
N PHE A 16 14.41 -1.58 8.42
CA PHE A 16 13.70 -0.32 8.52
C PHE A 16 12.65 -0.33 9.61
N LEU A 17 11.94 -1.44 9.76
CA LEU A 17 10.91 -1.59 10.78
C LEU A 17 11.45 -2.01 12.13
N ASP A 18 12.72 -2.40 12.18
CA ASP A 18 13.37 -2.85 13.40
C ASP A 18 12.64 -4.03 14.03
N ARG A 19 12.07 -4.91 13.21
CA ARG A 19 11.42 -6.13 13.67
C ARG A 19 11.15 -7.06 12.49
N PRO A 20 10.97 -8.38 12.75
CA PRO A 20 10.67 -9.32 11.66
C PRO A 20 9.37 -8.98 10.95
N ILE A 21 9.34 -9.26 9.66
CA ILE A 21 8.15 -9.11 8.84
C ILE A 21 7.47 -10.46 8.73
N SER A 22 6.18 -10.52 9.10
CA SER A 22 5.41 -11.76 9.00
C SER A 22 4.91 -12.00 7.58
N LYS A 23 4.39 -10.94 6.93
CA LYS A 23 3.79 -11.08 5.61
C LYS A 23 3.91 -9.76 4.85
N VAL A 24 4.14 -9.87 3.54
CA VAL A 24 4.12 -8.72 2.64
C VAL A 24 2.97 -8.92 1.66
N SER A 25 2.05 -7.95 1.61
CA SER A 25 0.94 -7.96 0.67
C SER A 25 1.12 -6.80 -0.29
N LYS A 26 1.01 -7.07 -1.59
CA LYS A 26 1.21 -6.06 -2.62
C LYS A 26 -0.07 -5.84 -3.38
N PHE A 27 -0.42 -4.58 -3.58
CA PHE A 27 -1.59 -4.20 -4.36
C PHE A 27 -1.18 -3.21 -5.43
N TYR A 28 -1.75 -3.36 -6.61
CA TYR A 28 -1.44 -2.51 -7.74
C TYR A 28 -2.66 -1.69 -8.10
N ILE A 29 -2.58 -0.38 -7.89
CA ILE A 29 -3.62 0.55 -8.30
C ILE A 29 -3.18 1.08 -9.66
N SER A 30 -3.66 0.43 -10.71
CA SER A 30 -3.21 0.67 -12.06
C SER A 30 -4.39 1.07 -12.94
N GLY A 31 -4.23 2.17 -13.69
CA GLY A 31 -5.28 2.66 -14.55
C GLY A 31 -6.33 3.41 -13.76
N GLU A 32 -7.59 3.31 -14.18
CA GLU A 32 -8.68 4.02 -13.55
C GLU A 32 -9.06 3.38 -12.22
N ILE A 33 -9.27 4.22 -11.19
CA ILE A 33 -9.79 3.73 -9.91
C ILE A 33 -11.27 3.45 -10.08
N LYS A 34 -11.63 2.20 -9.87
CA LYS A 34 -13.00 1.72 -10.08
C LYS A 34 -13.86 1.94 -8.83
N ALA A 35 -15.10 1.44 -8.87
CA ALA A 35 -16.03 1.53 -7.76
C ALA A 35 -15.50 0.78 -6.53
N PRO A 36 -15.93 1.18 -5.32
CA PRO A 36 -15.42 0.55 -4.09
C PRO A 36 -15.60 -0.96 -4.04
N SER A 37 -16.66 -1.48 -4.65
CA SER A 37 -16.92 -2.93 -4.64
C SER A 37 -15.81 -3.73 -5.28
N GLU A 38 -15.02 -3.12 -6.16
CA GLU A 38 -13.91 -3.80 -6.84
C GLU A 38 -12.74 -4.08 -5.89
N TYR A 39 -12.69 -3.41 -4.75
CA TYR A 39 -11.55 -3.45 -3.85
C TYR A 39 -11.85 -4.07 -2.49
N ILE A 40 -13.02 -4.67 -2.33
CA ILE A 40 -13.40 -5.25 -1.03
C ILE A 40 -12.37 -6.25 -0.52
N PRO A 41 -11.84 -7.17 -1.34
CA PRO A 41 -10.80 -8.09 -0.84
C PRO A 41 -9.54 -7.35 -0.36
N TRP A 42 -9.20 -6.23 -1.00
CA TRP A 42 -8.03 -5.44 -0.59
C TRP A 42 -8.27 -4.81 0.77
N PHE A 43 -9.47 -4.23 0.96
CA PHE A 43 -9.83 -3.60 2.23
C PHE A 43 -9.82 -4.63 3.36
N GLU A 44 -10.32 -5.83 3.09
CA GLU A 44 -10.32 -6.91 4.09
C GLU A 44 -8.90 -7.29 4.48
N THR A 45 -8.02 -7.42 3.50
CA THR A 45 -6.62 -7.76 3.76
C THR A 45 -5.95 -6.69 4.62
N ILE A 46 -6.20 -5.42 4.30
CA ILE A 46 -5.59 -4.30 5.04
C ILE A 46 -6.12 -4.26 6.47
N ARG A 47 -7.42 -4.40 6.65
CA ARG A 47 -8.04 -4.37 7.96
C ARG A 47 -7.62 -5.53 8.85
N ASN A 48 -7.35 -6.67 8.24
CA ASN A 48 -6.95 -7.88 8.98
C ASN A 48 -5.44 -7.99 9.14
N SER A 49 -4.69 -6.99 8.73
CA SER A 49 -3.23 -7.02 8.85
C SER A 49 -2.80 -6.79 10.29
N SER A 50 -1.60 -7.28 10.61
CA SER A 50 -1.01 -7.13 11.93
C SER A 50 0.16 -6.15 11.89
N GLU A 51 0.70 -5.83 13.07
CA GLU A 51 1.81 -4.89 13.19
C GLU A 51 3.08 -5.38 12.49
N THR A 52 3.21 -6.69 12.30
CA THR A 52 4.39 -7.25 11.65
C THR A 52 4.20 -7.46 10.16
N ASP A 53 3.05 -7.07 9.63
CA ASP A 53 2.79 -7.16 8.19
C ASP A 53 3.21 -5.87 7.50
N VAL A 54 3.54 -5.99 6.23
CA VAL A 54 3.85 -4.84 5.37
C VAL A 54 2.90 -4.89 4.19
N ILE A 55 2.30 -3.74 3.88
CA ILE A 55 1.42 -3.60 2.73
C ILE A 55 2.07 -2.61 1.78
N VAL A 56 2.26 -3.04 0.53
CA VAL A 56 2.86 -2.21 -0.49
C VAL A 56 1.78 -1.84 -1.51
N LEU A 57 1.60 -0.56 -1.71
CA LEU A 57 0.68 -0.03 -2.72
C LEU A 57 1.51 0.50 -3.89
N HIS A 58 1.40 -0.15 -5.02
CA HIS A 58 2.04 0.32 -6.25
C HIS A 58 1.00 1.15 -7.01
N ILE A 59 1.29 2.42 -7.23
CA ILE A 59 0.33 3.36 -7.79
C ILE A 59 0.78 3.84 -9.15
N ASN A 60 -0.09 3.65 -10.14
CA ASN A 60 0.10 4.19 -11.48
C ASN A 60 -1.30 4.51 -12.01
N SER A 61 -1.84 5.67 -11.62
CA SER A 61 -3.24 5.97 -11.88
C SER A 61 -3.44 7.46 -12.07
N TYR A 62 -4.30 7.82 -13.00
CA TYR A 62 -4.76 9.20 -13.21
C TYR A 62 -5.91 9.56 -12.29
N GLY A 63 -6.41 8.62 -11.50
CA GLY A 63 -7.52 8.85 -10.61
C GLY A 63 -8.73 8.02 -11.01
N GLY A 64 -9.91 8.47 -10.58
CA GLY A 64 -11.15 7.78 -10.86
C GLY A 64 -12.16 8.03 -9.76
N ASP A 65 -12.76 6.98 -9.25
CA ASP A 65 -13.85 7.05 -8.29
C ASP A 65 -13.39 7.67 -6.96
N LEU A 66 -13.96 8.81 -6.63
CA LEU A 66 -13.59 9.53 -5.41
C LEU A 66 -14.03 8.80 -4.16
N PHE A 67 -15.18 8.14 -4.19
CA PHE A 67 -15.67 7.39 -3.03
C PHE A 67 -14.74 6.23 -2.71
N THR A 68 -14.19 5.60 -3.73
CA THR A 68 -13.18 4.55 -3.54
C THR A 68 -11.95 5.11 -2.86
N ALA A 69 -11.48 6.29 -3.30
CA ALA A 69 -10.32 6.91 -2.68
C ALA A 69 -10.57 7.22 -1.22
N ILE A 70 -11.75 7.74 -0.89
CA ILE A 70 -12.12 8.04 0.47
C ILE A 70 -12.14 6.77 1.32
N GLN A 71 -12.65 5.68 0.77
CA GLN A 71 -12.68 4.42 1.50
C GLN A 71 -11.27 3.87 1.75
N PHE A 72 -10.37 3.99 0.75
CA PHE A 72 -8.97 3.64 0.97
C PHE A 72 -8.38 4.46 2.11
N MET A 73 -8.65 5.76 2.14
CA MET A 73 -8.15 6.63 3.20
C MET A 73 -8.60 6.15 4.58
N ARG A 74 -9.86 5.75 4.71
CA ARG A 74 -10.38 5.25 5.98
C ARG A 74 -9.74 3.93 6.37
N VAL A 75 -9.66 3.01 5.43
CA VAL A 75 -9.08 1.68 5.68
C VAL A 75 -7.61 1.81 6.06
N LEU A 76 -6.86 2.65 5.36
CA LEU A 76 -5.45 2.86 5.66
C LEU A 76 -5.25 3.51 7.02
N LYS A 77 -6.20 4.32 7.44
CA LYS A 77 -6.15 4.93 8.77
C LYS A 77 -6.33 3.89 9.88
N GLU A 78 -7.11 2.85 9.61
CA GLU A 78 -7.40 1.80 10.59
C GLU A 78 -6.37 0.69 10.60
N LYS A 79 -5.41 0.74 9.69
CA LYS A 79 -4.43 -0.33 9.55
C LYS A 79 -3.54 -0.46 10.77
N LYS A 80 -3.01 -1.65 10.98
CA LYS A 80 -1.98 -1.92 11.97
C LYS A 80 -0.63 -2.15 11.30
N ALA A 81 -0.64 -2.60 10.04
CA ALA A 81 0.56 -2.89 9.27
C ALA A 81 1.26 -1.61 8.83
N GLN A 82 2.51 -1.74 8.49
CA GLN A 82 3.26 -0.67 7.84
C GLN A 82 2.81 -0.56 6.38
N ILE A 83 2.50 0.65 5.95
CA ILE A 83 2.08 0.90 4.57
C ILE A 83 3.24 1.57 3.82
N VAL A 84 3.60 1.00 2.69
CA VAL A 84 4.59 1.58 1.79
C VAL A 84 3.90 1.86 0.46
N ALA A 85 3.94 3.10 0.02
CA ALA A 85 3.35 3.48 -1.26
C ALA A 85 4.44 3.84 -2.25
N SER A 86 4.37 3.27 -3.44
CA SER A 86 5.33 3.49 -4.49
C SER A 86 4.60 4.02 -5.72
N VAL A 87 4.97 5.20 -6.18
CA VAL A 87 4.42 5.77 -7.42
C VAL A 87 5.29 5.28 -8.56
N GLU A 88 4.68 4.56 -9.50
CA GLU A 88 5.41 3.91 -10.58
C GLU A 88 5.14 4.53 -11.94
N GLY A 89 4.44 5.65 -11.98
CA GLY A 89 4.11 6.37 -13.19
C GLY A 89 3.28 7.57 -12.82
N ALA A 90 1.97 7.47 -12.99
CA ALA A 90 1.07 8.57 -12.64
C ALA A 90 0.50 8.38 -11.25
N CYS A 91 0.27 9.50 -10.58
CA CYS A 91 -0.45 9.52 -9.30
C CYS A 91 -1.18 10.86 -9.24
N MET A 92 -2.43 10.88 -9.72
CA MET A 92 -3.17 12.11 -9.91
C MET A 92 -4.57 12.01 -9.35
N SER A 93 -5.18 13.16 -9.04
CA SER A 93 -6.58 13.24 -8.60
C SER A 93 -6.84 12.30 -7.43
N ALA A 94 -7.84 11.41 -7.54
CA ALA A 94 -8.21 10.49 -6.46
C ALA A 94 -7.03 9.61 -6.02
N ALA A 95 -6.14 9.25 -6.94
CA ALA A 95 -4.97 8.43 -6.59
C ALA A 95 -4.04 9.18 -5.63
N THR A 96 -3.97 10.50 -5.73
CA THR A 96 -3.15 11.32 -4.83
C THR A 96 -3.62 11.17 -3.39
N LEU A 97 -4.93 11.12 -3.17
CA LEU A 97 -5.49 10.96 -1.82
C LEU A 97 -5.05 9.63 -1.22
N ILE A 98 -5.06 8.57 -2.01
CA ILE A 98 -4.64 7.25 -1.55
C ILE A 98 -3.15 7.29 -1.19
N PHE A 99 -2.34 7.87 -2.05
CA PHE A 99 -0.89 7.95 -1.83
C PHE A 99 -0.58 8.70 -0.53
N LEU A 100 -1.24 9.83 -0.31
CA LEU A 100 -0.98 10.66 0.87
C LEU A 100 -1.49 10.01 2.16
N SER A 101 -2.33 8.99 2.05
CA SER A 101 -2.88 8.29 3.21
C SER A 101 -2.03 7.11 3.66
N ALA A 102 -1.00 6.79 2.91
CA ALA A 102 -0.15 5.63 3.20
C ALA A 102 0.76 5.83 4.41
#